data_e690f43391e32e1a941bf8fc3aaa08bd
#
_entry.id   e690f43391e32e1a941bf8fc3aaa08bd
#
_cell.length_a   1.000
_cell.length_b   1.000
_cell.length_c   1.000
_cell.angle_alpha   90.00
_cell.angle_beta   90.00
_cell.angle_gamma   90.00
#
_symmetry.space_group_name_H-M   'P 1'
#
loop_
_entity.id
_entity.type
_entity.pdbx_description
1 polymer ?
#
loop_
_entity_poly.entity_id
_entity_poly.type
_entity_poly.pdbx_seq_one_letter_code
_entity_poly.pdbx_strand_id
1 'polypeptide(L)'
;LTRENLTGVRVVRAFDKEKSEVERFENANDLLTKMQLHVGHISALMNPLTYVLINIAIVALLYVGSIEINVGGMASGDVIALVNYMNQILVELVKLANLIVQVSKALACAGRVQAVLDTTPGMAFPEKLLGEVPAEKSGDAVRFEHVSLTYAGAGAPSLSDISFTAKRGQTIGVIGGTGSGKSSLVNLIPRFYDATEGTVEIMGRDARNYPREELRGKAAMVMQKAQLFGGTIRSNLLWGNKNAADADLWAALETAQAADFVRAKPLGLDEPVEQGGRNLSGGQKQRLTIARALVGKPEILILDDSASALDYATDAALRKALAALPGSLTVFIVSQRAASLQHADQILVLDDGRLVGLGTHDQLRQSCPVYEEIYESQFKKGDVQK
;
A
#
# COMPACT_ATOMS: atom_id res chain seq x y z
N LEU A 1 14.28 12.71 10.17
CA LEU A 1 15.73 12.65 9.92
C LEU A 1 16.23 11.21 9.86
N THR A 2 16.26 10.45 10.97
CA THR A 2 16.86 9.08 11.02
C THR A 2 16.24 8.14 9.98
N ARG A 3 14.91 8.14 9.82
CA ARG A 3 14.22 7.31 8.82
C ARG A 3 14.51 7.77 7.39
N GLU A 4 14.59 9.06 7.15
CA GLU A 4 14.94 9.64 5.84
C GLU A 4 16.39 9.27 5.48
N ASN A 5 17.34 9.43 6.40
CA ASN A 5 18.74 9.10 6.17
C ASN A 5 18.94 7.59 5.95
N LEU A 6 18.18 6.74 6.65
CA LEU A 6 18.25 5.29 6.44
C LEU A 6 17.77 4.89 5.03
N THR A 7 16.69 5.49 4.54
CA THR A 7 16.16 5.21 3.20
C THR A 7 16.95 5.92 2.10
N GLY A 8 17.46 7.12 2.37
CA GLY A 8 18.17 7.98 1.44
C GLY A 8 19.71 7.86 1.46
N VAL A 9 20.28 6.90 2.19
CA VAL A 9 21.75 6.80 2.38
C VAL A 9 22.56 6.80 1.08
N ARG A 10 22.01 6.17 0.02
CA ARG A 10 22.67 6.15 -1.29
C ARG A 10 22.68 7.53 -1.95
N VAL A 11 21.64 8.31 -1.75
CA VAL A 11 21.53 9.69 -2.28
C VAL A 11 22.47 10.59 -1.52
N VAL A 12 22.49 10.50 -0.18
CA VAL A 12 23.43 11.26 0.66
C VAL A 12 24.88 11.04 0.21
N ARG A 13 25.27 9.76 -0.02
CA ARG A 13 26.61 9.41 -0.51
C ARG A 13 26.86 9.89 -1.95
N ALA A 14 25.87 9.74 -2.84
CA ALA A 14 26.02 10.15 -4.24
C ALA A 14 26.27 11.67 -4.39
N PHE A 15 25.77 12.47 -3.44
CA PHE A 15 25.91 13.92 -3.44
C PHE A 15 26.95 14.45 -2.43
N ASP A 16 27.75 13.55 -1.81
CA ASP A 16 28.78 13.90 -0.79
C ASP A 16 28.23 14.80 0.32
N LYS A 17 27.05 14.44 0.86
CA LYS A 17 26.32 15.22 1.87
C LYS A 17 26.39 14.62 3.28
N GLU A 18 27.28 13.65 3.53
CA GLU A 18 27.40 12.99 4.83
C GLU A 18 27.67 14.00 5.94
N LYS A 19 28.63 14.92 5.75
CA LYS A 19 28.96 15.94 6.75
C LYS A 19 27.79 16.85 7.07
N SER A 20 27.07 17.30 6.05
CA SER A 20 25.89 18.17 6.20
C SER A 20 24.75 17.47 6.95
N GLU A 21 24.53 16.16 6.69
CA GLU A 21 23.50 15.39 7.38
C GLU A 21 23.89 15.06 8.83
N VAL A 22 25.17 14.84 9.13
CA VAL A 22 25.68 14.70 10.50
C VAL A 22 25.44 15.98 11.27
N GLU A 23 25.85 17.13 10.73
CA GLU A 23 25.65 18.44 11.35
C GLU A 23 24.16 18.75 11.60
N ARG A 24 23.29 18.44 10.62
CA ARG A 24 21.85 18.58 10.76
C ARG A 24 21.29 17.70 11.88
N PHE A 25 21.79 16.47 11.99
CA PHE A 25 21.42 15.55 13.05
C PHE A 25 21.89 16.04 14.43
N GLU A 26 23.13 16.47 14.55
CA GLU A 26 23.73 17.03 15.79
C GLU A 26 22.90 18.24 16.26
N ASN A 27 22.61 19.19 15.38
CA ASN A 27 21.81 20.37 15.71
C ASN A 27 20.42 20.01 16.22
N ALA A 28 19.76 19.04 15.59
CA ALA A 28 18.45 18.56 16.03
C ALA A 28 18.53 17.81 17.37
N ASN A 29 19.57 17.02 17.57
CA ASN A 29 19.82 16.31 18.82
C ASN A 29 20.13 17.27 19.98
N ASP A 30 20.93 18.30 19.73
CA ASP A 30 21.25 19.34 20.72
C ASP A 30 20.01 20.11 21.15
N LEU A 31 19.16 20.47 20.20
CA LEU A 31 17.87 21.11 20.51
C LEU A 31 17.00 20.21 21.40
N LEU A 32 16.87 18.93 21.03
CA LEU A 32 16.13 17.94 21.81
C LEU A 32 16.72 17.77 23.22
N THR A 33 18.05 17.68 23.31
CA THR A 33 18.78 17.55 24.58
C THR A 33 18.52 18.77 25.48
N LYS A 34 18.60 19.99 24.94
CA LYS A 34 18.33 21.22 25.69
C LYS A 34 16.88 21.23 26.22
N MET A 35 15.90 20.84 25.40
CA MET A 35 14.52 20.74 25.82
C MET A 35 14.31 19.68 26.93
N GLN A 36 14.93 18.51 26.77
CA GLN A 36 14.86 17.44 27.79
C GLN A 36 15.52 17.83 29.09
N LEU A 37 16.69 18.50 29.05
CA LEU A 37 17.37 19.03 30.24
C LEU A 37 16.50 20.07 30.95
N HIS A 38 15.85 20.98 30.21
CA HIS A 38 14.99 22.00 30.82
C HIS A 38 13.81 21.35 31.55
N VAL A 39 13.11 20.41 30.92
CA VAL A 39 12.04 19.64 31.56
C VAL A 39 12.56 18.80 32.72
N GLY A 40 13.73 18.19 32.57
CA GLY A 40 14.41 17.40 33.59
C GLY A 40 14.75 18.23 34.84
N HIS A 41 15.27 19.43 34.68
CA HIS A 41 15.59 20.34 35.79
C HIS A 41 14.34 20.74 36.58
N ILE A 42 13.24 21.09 35.87
CA ILE A 42 11.97 21.40 36.53
C ILE A 42 11.43 20.19 37.29
N SER A 43 11.42 19.02 36.64
CA SER A 43 10.93 17.78 37.26
C SER A 43 11.79 17.34 38.45
N ALA A 44 13.11 17.50 38.37
CA ALA A 44 14.03 17.17 39.43
C ALA A 44 13.85 18.07 40.68
N LEU A 45 13.45 19.34 40.49
CA LEU A 45 13.23 20.29 41.59
C LEU A 45 11.89 20.05 42.31
N MET A 46 10.90 19.44 41.65
CA MET A 46 9.56 19.25 42.19
C MET A 46 9.58 18.39 43.50
N ASN A 47 10.25 17.25 43.49
CA ASN A 47 10.30 16.37 44.62
C ASN A 47 10.99 16.99 45.87
N PRO A 48 12.24 17.54 45.78
CA PRO A 48 12.87 18.19 46.90
C PRO A 48 12.06 19.36 47.48
N LEU A 49 11.46 20.20 46.59
CA LEU A 49 10.65 21.32 47.06
C LEU A 49 9.40 20.85 47.81
N THR A 50 8.74 19.81 47.30
CA THR A 50 7.59 19.21 47.96
C THR A 50 7.97 18.64 49.33
N TYR A 51 9.10 17.91 49.43
CA TYR A 51 9.57 17.39 50.72
C TYR A 51 9.93 18.49 51.72
N VAL A 52 10.55 19.58 51.27
CA VAL A 52 10.83 20.72 52.16
C VAL A 52 9.55 21.33 52.72
N LEU A 53 8.56 21.59 51.88
CA LEU A 53 7.28 22.14 52.33
C LEU A 53 6.56 21.23 53.31
N ILE A 54 6.60 19.91 53.09
CA ILE A 54 6.00 18.92 54.01
C ILE A 54 6.70 18.90 55.33
N ASN A 55 8.03 18.86 55.34
CA ASN A 55 8.79 18.84 56.57
C ASN A 55 8.57 20.12 57.41
N ILE A 56 8.47 21.29 56.74
CA ILE A 56 8.06 22.52 57.43
C ILE A 56 6.69 22.40 58.06
N ALA A 57 5.72 21.85 57.31
CA ALA A 57 4.34 21.64 57.84
C ALA A 57 4.32 20.63 59.00
N ILE A 58 5.11 19.54 58.95
CA ILE A 58 5.26 18.58 60.05
C ILE A 58 5.84 19.26 61.27
N VAL A 59 6.90 20.05 61.15
CA VAL A 59 7.53 20.80 62.25
C VAL A 59 6.52 21.76 62.87
N ALA A 60 5.75 22.49 62.08
CA ALA A 60 4.71 23.40 62.55
C ALA A 60 3.60 22.62 63.29
N LEU A 61 3.17 21.48 62.81
CA LEU A 61 2.16 20.62 63.42
C LEU A 61 2.67 20.05 64.77
N LEU A 62 3.91 19.61 64.81
CA LEU A 62 4.51 19.12 66.08
C LEU A 62 4.64 20.25 67.11
N TYR A 63 5.06 21.45 66.68
CA TYR A 63 5.18 22.63 67.55
C TYR A 63 3.84 23.03 68.17
N VAL A 64 2.78 23.19 67.32
CA VAL A 64 1.42 23.54 67.79
C VAL A 64 0.83 22.39 68.63
N GLY A 65 1.00 21.15 68.19
CA GLY A 65 0.54 19.95 68.91
C GLY A 65 1.19 19.81 70.32
N SER A 66 2.48 20.19 70.45
CA SER A 66 3.13 20.18 71.76
C SER A 66 2.54 21.21 72.75
N ILE A 67 2.12 22.36 72.25
CA ILE A 67 1.43 23.38 73.05
C ILE A 67 0.07 22.87 73.50
N GLU A 68 -0.71 22.27 72.60
CA GLU A 68 -2.04 21.74 72.88
C GLU A 68 -1.99 20.55 73.93
N ILE A 69 -0.96 19.71 73.82
CA ILE A 69 -0.73 18.63 74.79
C ILE A 69 -0.48 19.21 76.22
N ASN A 70 0.37 20.25 76.29
CA ASN A 70 0.69 20.88 77.60
C ASN A 70 -0.49 21.60 78.25
N VAL A 71 -1.42 22.10 77.42
CA VAL A 71 -2.69 22.76 77.91
C VAL A 71 -3.78 21.69 78.23
N GLY A 72 -3.53 20.41 77.84
CA GLY A 72 -4.50 19.34 78.05
C GLY A 72 -5.61 19.22 77.01
N GLY A 73 -5.45 19.94 75.86
CA GLY A 73 -6.44 19.94 74.81
C GLY A 73 -6.35 18.71 73.87
N MET A 74 -5.19 18.03 73.81
CA MET A 74 -4.95 16.85 72.91
C MET A 74 -4.08 15.81 73.64
N ALA A 75 -4.27 14.50 73.28
CA ALA A 75 -3.36 13.45 73.67
C ALA A 75 -2.15 13.33 72.75
N SER A 76 -1.02 12.85 73.22
CA SER A 76 0.18 12.65 72.39
C SER A 76 -0.08 11.71 71.20
N GLY A 77 -1.00 10.74 71.33
CA GLY A 77 -1.42 9.84 70.26
C GLY A 77 -2.12 10.57 69.08
N ASP A 78 -2.87 11.65 69.38
CA ASP A 78 -3.60 12.41 68.37
C ASP A 78 -2.65 13.17 67.46
N VAL A 79 -1.57 13.73 68.00
CA VAL A 79 -0.54 14.43 67.21
C VAL A 79 0.19 13.47 66.27
N ILE A 80 0.52 12.25 66.77
CA ILE A 80 1.13 11.21 65.95
C ILE A 80 0.18 10.79 64.81
N ALA A 81 -1.11 10.62 65.14
CA ALA A 81 -2.13 10.30 64.14
C ALA A 81 -2.25 11.38 63.05
N LEU A 82 -2.25 12.67 63.44
CA LEU A 82 -2.30 13.79 62.50
C LEU A 82 -1.07 13.83 61.56
N VAL A 83 0.14 13.56 62.08
CA VAL A 83 1.36 13.46 61.22
C VAL A 83 1.20 12.31 60.22
N ASN A 84 0.70 11.14 60.67
CA ASN A 84 0.49 10.01 59.76
C ASN A 84 -0.58 10.33 58.69
N TYR A 85 -1.69 10.94 59.08
CA TYR A 85 -2.73 11.34 58.11
C TYR A 85 -2.19 12.37 57.10
N MET A 86 -1.41 13.35 57.54
CA MET A 86 -0.80 14.32 56.65
C MET A 86 0.13 13.67 55.61
N ASN A 87 0.96 12.73 56.05
CA ASN A 87 1.81 11.98 55.10
C ASN A 87 0.98 11.14 54.13
N GLN A 88 -0.10 10.50 54.62
CA GLN A 88 -0.97 9.68 53.74
C GLN A 88 -1.73 10.56 52.73
N ILE A 89 -2.28 11.69 53.16
CA ILE A 89 -2.94 12.67 52.26
C ILE A 89 -1.98 13.10 51.15
N LEU A 90 -0.73 13.39 51.47
CA LEU A 90 0.27 13.78 50.49
C LEU A 90 0.53 12.71 49.43
N VAL A 91 0.73 11.45 49.89
CA VAL A 91 0.94 10.33 48.97
C VAL A 91 -0.25 10.20 48.00
N GLU A 92 -1.48 10.35 48.50
CA GLU A 92 -2.68 10.28 47.68
C GLU A 92 -2.81 11.49 46.73
N LEU A 93 -2.40 12.70 47.13
CA LEU A 93 -2.37 13.86 46.26
C LEU A 93 -1.38 13.69 45.10
N VAL A 94 -0.18 13.12 45.37
CA VAL A 94 0.79 12.81 44.31
C VAL A 94 0.24 11.75 43.32
N LYS A 95 -0.43 10.71 43.87
CA LYS A 95 -1.12 9.71 43.01
C LYS A 95 -2.22 10.35 42.16
N LEU A 96 -3.01 11.25 42.73
CA LEU A 96 -4.07 11.98 42.02
C LEU A 96 -3.49 12.83 40.89
N ALA A 97 -2.42 13.57 41.15
CA ALA A 97 -1.74 14.38 40.13
C ALA A 97 -1.24 13.52 38.94
N ASN A 98 -0.60 12.38 39.26
CA ASN A 98 -0.17 11.43 38.23
C ASN A 98 -1.36 10.81 37.45
N LEU A 99 -2.45 10.51 38.14
CA LEU A 99 -3.68 10.01 37.50
C LEU A 99 -4.23 11.00 36.49
N ILE A 100 -4.30 12.29 36.83
CA ILE A 100 -4.75 13.34 35.92
C ILE A 100 -3.91 13.38 34.64
N VAL A 101 -2.59 13.28 34.77
CA VAL A 101 -1.66 13.23 33.62
C VAL A 101 -1.91 11.97 32.77
N GLN A 102 -2.11 10.82 33.42
CA GLN A 102 -2.38 9.56 32.70
C GLN A 102 -3.73 9.59 31.97
N VAL A 103 -4.78 10.09 32.61
CA VAL A 103 -6.11 10.24 32.00
C VAL A 103 -6.06 11.19 30.79
N SER A 104 -5.35 12.32 30.92
CA SER A 104 -5.19 13.26 29.83
C SER A 104 -4.51 12.64 28.61
N LYS A 105 -3.44 11.85 28.85
CA LYS A 105 -2.77 11.08 27.79
C LYS A 105 -3.68 10.00 27.18
N ALA A 106 -4.43 9.29 28.01
CA ALA A 106 -5.36 8.25 27.57
C ALA A 106 -6.46 8.83 26.67
N LEU A 107 -7.06 9.98 27.05
CA LEU A 107 -8.06 10.68 26.24
C LEU A 107 -7.50 11.11 24.88
N ALA A 108 -6.29 11.66 24.85
CA ALA A 108 -5.63 12.04 23.61
C ALA A 108 -5.36 10.80 22.70
N CYS A 109 -5.00 9.66 23.27
CA CYS A 109 -4.83 8.41 22.53
C CYS A 109 -6.18 7.84 22.05
N ALA A 110 -7.21 7.88 22.89
CA ALA A 110 -8.56 7.44 22.55
C ALA A 110 -9.11 8.22 21.35
N GLY A 111 -8.93 9.55 21.32
CA GLY A 111 -9.34 10.38 20.18
C GLY A 111 -8.66 9.99 18.85
N ARG A 112 -7.38 9.61 18.91
CA ARG A 112 -6.67 9.12 17.70
C ARG A 112 -7.17 7.76 17.23
N VAL A 113 -7.46 6.86 18.17
CA VAL A 113 -8.05 5.55 17.85
C VAL A 113 -9.45 5.72 17.27
N GLN A 114 -10.27 6.58 17.90
CA GLN A 114 -11.62 6.88 17.44
C GLN A 114 -11.60 7.45 16.00
N ALA A 115 -10.71 8.39 15.70
CA ALA A 115 -10.60 8.97 14.36
C ALA A 115 -10.30 7.91 13.27
N VAL A 116 -9.54 6.87 13.62
CA VAL A 116 -9.29 5.74 12.70
C VAL A 116 -10.54 4.86 12.55
N LEU A 117 -11.24 4.58 13.66
CA LEU A 117 -12.46 3.76 13.64
C LEU A 117 -13.63 4.46 12.94
N ASP A 118 -13.71 5.78 13.04
CA ASP A 118 -14.73 6.59 12.38
C ASP A 118 -14.50 6.74 10.87
N THR A 119 -13.31 6.35 10.38
CA THR A 119 -13.02 6.35 8.95
C THR A 119 -13.82 5.25 8.25
N THR A 120 -14.91 5.63 7.60
CA THR A 120 -15.72 4.69 6.84
C THR A 120 -15.04 4.34 5.50
N PRO A 121 -15.05 3.06 5.09
CA PRO A 121 -14.58 2.69 3.76
C PRO A 121 -15.37 3.44 2.68
N GLY A 122 -14.67 4.04 1.72
CA GLY A 122 -15.31 4.80 0.62
C GLY A 122 -16.09 3.91 -0.37
N MET A 123 -15.92 2.58 -0.31
CA MET A 123 -16.60 1.61 -1.18
C MET A 123 -17.30 0.53 -0.36
N ALA A 124 -18.55 0.26 -0.69
CA ALA A 124 -19.31 -0.86 -0.16
C ALA A 124 -19.38 -2.01 -1.18
N PHE A 125 -19.28 -3.23 -0.69
CA PHE A 125 -19.46 -4.44 -1.50
C PHE A 125 -20.68 -5.20 -0.98
N PRO A 126 -21.53 -5.74 -1.87
CA PRO A 126 -22.64 -6.60 -1.45
C PRO A 126 -22.11 -7.91 -0.86
N GLU A 127 -22.88 -8.49 0.06
CA GLU A 127 -22.55 -9.81 0.62
C GLU A 127 -22.79 -10.96 -0.37
N LYS A 128 -23.72 -10.77 -1.29
CA LYS A 128 -24.10 -11.75 -2.32
C LYS A 128 -24.09 -11.10 -3.68
N LEU A 129 -23.89 -11.92 -4.69
CA LEU A 129 -23.95 -11.51 -6.09
C LEU A 129 -25.34 -10.97 -6.44
N LEU A 130 -25.40 -9.78 -7.02
CA LEU A 130 -26.65 -9.10 -7.38
C LEU A 130 -26.86 -9.08 -8.90
N GLY A 131 -28.13 -9.08 -9.34
CA GLY A 131 -28.51 -8.99 -10.75
C GLY A 131 -28.24 -10.25 -11.56
N GLU A 132 -28.72 -10.26 -12.79
CA GLU A 132 -28.52 -11.33 -13.79
C GLU A 132 -27.64 -10.78 -14.93
N VAL A 133 -26.98 -11.68 -15.67
CA VAL A 133 -26.20 -11.31 -16.87
C VAL A 133 -27.11 -11.45 -18.07
N PRO A 134 -27.41 -10.37 -18.82
CA PRO A 134 -28.14 -10.45 -20.08
C PRO A 134 -27.40 -11.34 -21.09
N ALA A 135 -28.15 -12.15 -21.86
CA ALA A 135 -27.59 -13.08 -22.83
C ALA A 135 -26.68 -12.37 -23.87
N GLU A 136 -27.03 -11.15 -24.25
CA GLU A 136 -26.27 -10.30 -25.18
C GLU A 136 -24.87 -9.93 -24.66
N LYS A 137 -24.69 -9.87 -23.32
CA LYS A 137 -23.43 -9.50 -22.65
C LYS A 137 -22.61 -10.72 -22.19
N SER A 138 -23.08 -11.93 -22.43
CA SER A 138 -22.42 -13.16 -21.95
C SER A 138 -21.03 -13.39 -22.55
N GLY A 139 -20.73 -12.81 -23.72
CA GLY A 139 -19.45 -12.86 -24.39
C GLY A 139 -18.44 -11.78 -23.96
N ASP A 140 -18.88 -10.81 -23.16
CA ASP A 140 -18.01 -9.70 -22.72
C ASP A 140 -17.24 -10.09 -21.47
N ALA A 141 -15.93 -9.83 -21.48
CA ALA A 141 -15.11 -9.95 -20.27
C ALA A 141 -15.14 -8.66 -19.47
N VAL A 142 -14.92 -7.53 -20.14
CA VAL A 142 -14.90 -6.19 -19.55
C VAL A 142 -15.60 -5.23 -20.49
N ARG A 143 -16.49 -4.39 -19.96
CA ARG A 143 -17.14 -3.31 -20.69
C ARG A 143 -17.11 -2.03 -19.86
N PHE A 144 -16.68 -0.95 -20.47
CA PHE A 144 -16.74 0.41 -19.95
C PHE A 144 -17.78 1.18 -20.74
N GLU A 145 -18.72 1.84 -20.06
CA GLU A 145 -19.76 2.66 -20.66
C GLU A 145 -19.72 4.07 -20.04
N HIS A 146 -19.20 5.05 -20.81
CA HIS A 146 -19.07 6.48 -20.42
C HIS A 146 -18.38 6.68 -19.06
N VAL A 147 -17.28 5.95 -18.82
CA VAL A 147 -16.60 5.91 -17.53
C VAL A 147 -15.70 7.11 -17.35
N SER A 148 -15.94 7.86 -16.27
CA SER A 148 -15.04 8.90 -15.77
C SER A 148 -14.56 8.56 -14.36
N LEU A 149 -13.34 8.97 -14.02
CA LEU A 149 -12.75 8.78 -12.70
C LEU A 149 -12.04 10.05 -12.24
N THR A 150 -12.49 10.57 -11.10
CA THR A 150 -11.81 11.64 -10.36
C THR A 150 -11.43 11.11 -8.98
N TYR A 151 -10.13 11.13 -8.65
CA TYR A 151 -9.67 10.72 -7.32
C TYR A 151 -10.11 11.73 -6.26
N ALA A 152 -10.39 11.25 -5.05
CA ALA A 152 -10.75 12.10 -3.94
C ALA A 152 -9.67 13.18 -3.68
N GLY A 153 -10.09 14.46 -3.68
CA GLY A 153 -9.17 15.58 -3.52
C GLY A 153 -8.41 16.02 -4.78
N ALA A 154 -8.60 15.35 -5.93
CA ALA A 154 -8.05 15.80 -7.19
C ALA A 154 -8.90 16.92 -7.82
N GLY A 155 -8.24 17.93 -8.42
CA GLY A 155 -8.91 19.06 -9.09
C GLY A 155 -9.36 18.75 -10.53
N ALA A 156 -8.93 17.61 -11.11
CA ALA A 156 -9.25 17.22 -12.48
C ALA A 156 -9.49 15.71 -12.59
N PRO A 157 -10.31 15.24 -13.54
CA PRO A 157 -10.54 13.83 -13.77
C PRO A 157 -9.25 13.16 -14.32
N SER A 158 -8.98 11.95 -13.83
CA SER A 158 -7.89 11.09 -14.33
C SER A 158 -8.33 10.25 -15.52
N LEU A 159 -9.63 10.04 -15.70
CA LEU A 159 -10.27 9.44 -16.87
C LEU A 159 -11.54 10.21 -17.18
N SER A 160 -11.81 10.42 -18.47
CA SER A 160 -12.97 11.16 -18.97
C SER A 160 -13.63 10.41 -20.11
N ASP A 161 -14.88 10.01 -19.92
CA ASP A 161 -15.77 9.45 -20.95
C ASP A 161 -15.16 8.24 -21.72
N ILE A 162 -14.63 7.27 -20.99
CA ILE A 162 -14.03 6.08 -21.57
C ILE A 162 -15.11 5.05 -21.88
N SER A 163 -15.18 4.61 -23.15
CA SER A 163 -16.10 3.56 -23.59
C SER A 163 -15.38 2.55 -24.49
N PHE A 164 -15.39 1.27 -24.09
CA PHE A 164 -14.86 0.15 -24.89
C PHE A 164 -15.43 -1.18 -24.40
N THR A 165 -15.26 -2.22 -25.18
CA THR A 165 -15.63 -3.60 -24.83
C THR A 165 -14.49 -4.55 -25.17
N ALA A 166 -14.06 -5.35 -24.19
CA ALA A 166 -13.13 -6.47 -24.34
C ALA A 166 -13.93 -7.80 -24.27
N LYS A 167 -13.76 -8.64 -25.29
CA LYS A 167 -14.37 -9.97 -25.31
C LYS A 167 -13.58 -10.98 -24.51
N ARG A 168 -14.21 -12.06 -24.09
CA ARG A 168 -13.52 -13.16 -23.42
C ARG A 168 -12.43 -13.77 -24.31
N GLY A 169 -11.28 -14.03 -23.72
CA GLY A 169 -10.13 -14.61 -24.41
C GLY A 169 -9.29 -13.63 -25.24
N GLN A 170 -9.67 -12.35 -25.31
CA GLN A 170 -8.89 -11.34 -26.03
C GLN A 170 -7.70 -10.84 -25.21
N THR A 171 -6.64 -10.46 -25.92
CA THR A 171 -5.53 -9.68 -25.39
C THR A 171 -5.73 -8.21 -25.70
N ILE A 172 -5.86 -7.38 -24.67
CA ILE A 172 -6.10 -5.95 -24.75
C ILE A 172 -4.83 -5.20 -24.38
N GLY A 173 -4.28 -4.43 -25.32
CA GLY A 173 -3.18 -3.51 -25.06
C GLY A 173 -3.69 -2.17 -24.53
N VAL A 174 -2.99 -1.58 -23.56
CA VAL A 174 -3.26 -0.20 -23.10
C VAL A 174 -1.97 0.59 -23.19
N ILE A 175 -1.94 1.63 -24.04
CA ILE A 175 -0.77 2.46 -24.31
C ILE A 175 -1.09 3.94 -24.15
N GLY A 176 -0.06 4.75 -23.92
CA GLY A 176 -0.16 6.21 -23.79
C GLY A 176 1.02 6.76 -22.99
N GLY A 177 1.16 8.07 -22.96
CA GLY A 177 2.20 8.77 -22.20
C GLY A 177 2.15 8.52 -20.69
N THR A 178 3.17 8.98 -19.97
CA THR A 178 3.15 8.99 -18.52
C THR A 178 2.06 9.94 -18.03
N GLY A 179 1.21 9.49 -17.10
CA GLY A 179 0.09 10.29 -16.60
C GLY A 179 -1.19 10.20 -17.44
N SER A 180 -1.22 9.49 -18.57
CA SER A 180 -2.40 9.39 -19.45
C SER A 180 -3.58 8.57 -18.89
N GLY A 181 -3.50 8.07 -17.64
CA GLY A 181 -4.62 7.36 -17.00
C GLY A 181 -4.59 5.83 -17.13
N LYS A 182 -3.56 5.21 -17.74
CA LYS A 182 -3.49 3.74 -17.95
C LYS A 182 -3.72 2.91 -16.70
N SER A 183 -2.96 3.15 -15.64
CA SER A 183 -3.13 2.43 -14.37
C SER A 183 -4.47 2.75 -13.72
N SER A 184 -4.99 3.98 -13.87
CA SER A 184 -6.32 4.36 -13.38
C SER A 184 -7.41 3.54 -14.07
N LEU A 185 -7.32 3.33 -15.38
CA LEU A 185 -8.26 2.53 -16.15
C LEU A 185 -8.28 1.07 -15.66
N VAL A 186 -7.11 0.42 -15.60
CA VAL A 186 -7.06 -1.00 -15.23
C VAL A 186 -7.37 -1.24 -13.75
N ASN A 187 -7.18 -0.25 -12.87
CA ASN A 187 -7.56 -0.34 -11.45
C ASN A 187 -9.08 -0.38 -11.22
N LEU A 188 -9.89 0.07 -12.17
CA LEU A 188 -11.35 -0.03 -12.11
C LEU A 188 -11.85 -1.47 -12.32
N ILE A 189 -11.10 -2.31 -13.05
CA ILE A 189 -11.50 -3.70 -13.34
C ILE A 189 -11.60 -4.54 -12.06
N PRO A 190 -10.56 -4.64 -11.17
CA PRO A 190 -10.68 -5.32 -9.89
C PRO A 190 -11.40 -4.47 -8.83
N ARG A 191 -11.98 -3.34 -9.23
CA ARG A 191 -12.67 -2.38 -8.37
C ARG A 191 -11.81 -1.96 -7.19
N PHE A 192 -10.60 -1.43 -7.47
CA PHE A 192 -9.81 -0.74 -6.45
C PHE A 192 -10.34 0.67 -6.20
N TYR A 193 -11.05 1.22 -7.19
CA TYR A 193 -11.82 2.46 -7.13
C TYR A 193 -13.16 2.25 -7.82
N ASP A 194 -14.16 3.01 -7.45
CA ASP A 194 -15.41 3.13 -8.19
C ASP A 194 -15.30 4.25 -9.22
N ALA A 195 -15.89 4.04 -10.40
CA ALA A 195 -16.05 5.11 -11.37
C ALA A 195 -16.89 6.25 -10.77
N THR A 196 -16.49 7.48 -11.05
CA THR A 196 -17.24 8.68 -10.62
C THR A 196 -18.51 8.83 -11.45
N GLU A 197 -18.41 8.49 -12.74
CA GLU A 197 -19.52 8.47 -13.70
C GLU A 197 -19.41 7.24 -14.58
N GLY A 198 -20.53 6.82 -15.17
CA GLY A 198 -20.60 5.67 -16.04
C GLY A 198 -20.62 4.32 -15.31
N THR A 199 -20.43 3.25 -16.07
CA THR A 199 -20.53 1.87 -15.57
C THR A 199 -19.39 1.01 -16.06
N VAL A 200 -18.79 0.24 -15.14
CA VAL A 200 -17.79 -0.79 -15.43
C VAL A 200 -18.44 -2.14 -15.23
N GLU A 201 -18.56 -2.91 -16.30
CA GLU A 201 -19.11 -4.28 -16.25
C GLU A 201 -17.98 -5.31 -16.37
N ILE A 202 -18.04 -6.33 -15.53
CA ILE A 202 -17.13 -7.48 -15.51
C ILE A 202 -17.95 -8.74 -15.76
N MET A 203 -17.59 -9.51 -16.78
CA MET A 203 -18.33 -10.70 -17.21
C MET A 203 -19.83 -10.44 -17.42
N GLY A 204 -20.14 -9.26 -18.01
CA GLY A 204 -21.50 -8.82 -18.32
C GLY A 204 -22.32 -8.29 -17.16
N ARG A 205 -21.71 -8.03 -16.00
CA ARG A 205 -22.36 -7.52 -14.79
C ARG A 205 -21.60 -6.32 -14.23
N ASP A 206 -22.31 -5.32 -13.71
CA ASP A 206 -21.71 -4.18 -13.04
C ASP A 206 -20.77 -4.64 -11.91
N ALA A 207 -19.57 -4.12 -11.89
CA ALA A 207 -18.55 -4.44 -10.87
C ALA A 207 -19.03 -4.16 -9.44
N ARG A 208 -19.97 -3.21 -9.27
CA ARG A 208 -20.57 -2.86 -7.98
C ARG A 208 -21.49 -3.94 -7.42
N ASN A 209 -21.98 -4.84 -8.28
CA ASN A 209 -22.89 -5.92 -7.93
C ASN A 209 -22.18 -7.22 -7.49
N TYR A 210 -20.84 -7.24 -7.48
CA TYR A 210 -20.06 -8.37 -7.04
C TYR A 210 -19.68 -8.28 -5.57
N PRO A 211 -19.73 -9.41 -4.81
CA PRO A 211 -18.96 -9.55 -3.59
C PRO A 211 -17.46 -9.35 -3.86
N ARG A 212 -16.76 -8.76 -2.91
CA ARG A 212 -15.32 -8.43 -3.08
C ARG A 212 -14.46 -9.64 -3.47
N GLU A 213 -14.66 -10.76 -2.78
CA GLU A 213 -13.86 -11.96 -3.00
C GLU A 213 -14.11 -12.57 -4.38
N GLU A 214 -15.38 -12.58 -4.83
CA GLU A 214 -15.74 -13.12 -6.13
C GLU A 214 -15.17 -12.27 -7.26
N LEU A 215 -15.29 -10.94 -7.18
CA LEU A 215 -14.74 -10.04 -8.20
C LEU A 215 -13.22 -10.19 -8.32
N ARG A 216 -12.53 -10.18 -7.18
CA ARG A 216 -11.06 -10.30 -7.14
C ARG A 216 -10.56 -11.71 -7.43
N GLY A 217 -11.40 -12.71 -7.31
CA GLY A 217 -11.14 -14.06 -7.80
C GLY A 217 -11.19 -14.15 -9.32
N LYS A 218 -12.06 -13.35 -9.96
CA LYS A 218 -12.18 -13.31 -11.44
C LYS A 218 -11.07 -12.47 -12.10
N ALA A 219 -10.67 -11.36 -11.46
CA ALA A 219 -9.69 -10.41 -12.01
C ALA A 219 -8.43 -10.35 -11.15
N ALA A 220 -7.34 -10.94 -11.63
CA ALA A 220 -6.03 -10.86 -10.99
C ALA A 220 -5.19 -9.74 -11.61
N MET A 221 -4.47 -9.01 -10.75
CA MET A 221 -3.64 -7.90 -11.18
C MET A 221 -2.18 -8.07 -10.74
N VAL A 222 -1.28 -7.89 -11.68
CA VAL A 222 0.17 -7.78 -11.47
C VAL A 222 0.55 -6.31 -11.57
N MET A 223 0.95 -5.75 -10.45
CA MET A 223 1.29 -4.34 -10.35
C MET A 223 2.66 -4.03 -10.98
N GLN A 224 2.86 -2.80 -11.41
CA GLN A 224 4.12 -2.29 -11.96
C GLN A 224 5.31 -2.58 -11.03
N LYS A 225 5.17 -2.35 -9.74
CA LYS A 225 6.21 -2.66 -8.74
C LYS A 225 5.96 -4.03 -8.13
N ALA A 226 6.80 -5.01 -8.47
CA ALA A 226 6.73 -6.34 -7.90
C ALA A 226 6.95 -6.32 -6.38
N GLN A 227 5.94 -6.75 -5.62
CA GLN A 227 5.98 -6.86 -4.17
C GLN A 227 5.88 -8.32 -3.74
N LEU A 228 6.89 -8.78 -3.00
CA LEU A 228 6.91 -10.10 -2.37
C LEU A 228 6.94 -9.93 -0.86
N PHE A 229 6.31 -10.87 -0.16
CA PHE A 229 6.29 -10.92 1.29
C PHE A 229 7.40 -11.82 1.81
N GLY A 230 7.91 -11.51 3.00
CA GLY A 230 8.84 -12.39 3.71
C GLY A 230 8.20 -13.75 3.98
N GLY A 231 8.97 -14.82 3.77
CA GLY A 231 8.49 -16.20 3.89
C GLY A 231 9.17 -17.11 2.90
N THR A 232 8.44 -17.90 2.13
CA THR A 232 8.97 -18.78 1.07
C THR A 232 8.37 -18.42 -0.29
N ILE A 233 8.92 -18.95 -1.38
CA ILE A 233 8.31 -18.83 -2.72
C ILE A 233 6.91 -19.45 -2.68
N ARG A 234 6.74 -20.64 -2.10
CA ARG A 234 5.44 -21.30 -1.88
C ARG A 234 4.44 -20.38 -1.19
N SER A 235 4.80 -19.80 -0.05
CA SER A 235 3.90 -18.93 0.70
C SER A 235 3.47 -17.70 -0.10
N ASN A 236 4.34 -17.14 -0.94
CA ASN A 236 4.00 -16.04 -1.84
C ASN A 236 3.05 -16.48 -2.97
N LEU A 237 3.22 -17.67 -3.54
CA LEU A 237 2.34 -18.18 -4.60
C LEU A 237 0.94 -18.53 -4.07
N LEU A 238 0.84 -19.08 -2.88
CA LEU A 238 -0.42 -19.42 -2.22
C LEU A 238 -1.31 -18.22 -1.90
N TRP A 239 -0.80 -16.99 -2.02
CA TRP A 239 -1.66 -15.79 -1.98
C TRP A 239 -2.65 -15.74 -3.13
N GLY A 240 -2.31 -16.33 -4.28
CA GLY A 240 -3.23 -16.46 -5.41
C GLY A 240 -4.38 -17.44 -5.13
N ASN A 241 -4.07 -18.56 -4.50
CA ASN A 241 -5.03 -19.56 -4.03
C ASN A 241 -4.39 -20.39 -2.90
N LYS A 242 -4.91 -20.21 -1.68
CA LYS A 242 -4.38 -20.90 -0.48
C LYS A 242 -4.50 -22.43 -0.51
N ASN A 243 -5.40 -22.94 -1.34
CA ASN A 243 -5.67 -24.38 -1.48
C ASN A 243 -5.03 -25.00 -2.74
N ALA A 244 -4.16 -24.26 -3.45
CA ALA A 244 -3.50 -24.76 -4.66
C ALA A 244 -2.55 -25.91 -4.32
N ALA A 245 -2.60 -26.96 -5.15
CA ALA A 245 -1.64 -28.06 -5.07
C ALA A 245 -0.27 -27.65 -5.67
N ASP A 246 0.79 -28.36 -5.31
CA ASP A 246 2.14 -28.12 -5.85
C ASP A 246 2.16 -28.15 -7.38
N ALA A 247 1.39 -29.02 -8.00
CA ALA A 247 1.25 -29.07 -9.46
C ALA A 247 0.72 -27.76 -10.05
N ASP A 248 -0.25 -27.11 -9.40
CA ASP A 248 -0.78 -25.81 -9.83
C ASP A 248 0.28 -24.70 -9.68
N LEU A 249 1.07 -24.73 -8.59
CA LEU A 249 2.15 -23.81 -8.37
C LEU A 249 3.23 -23.90 -9.45
N TRP A 250 3.63 -25.13 -9.79
CA TRP A 250 4.62 -25.37 -10.84
C TRP A 250 4.09 -24.97 -12.23
N ALA A 251 2.83 -25.31 -12.55
CA ALA A 251 2.22 -24.89 -13.81
C ALA A 251 2.18 -23.36 -13.95
N ALA A 252 1.84 -22.64 -12.88
CA ALA A 252 1.86 -21.18 -12.86
C ALA A 252 3.29 -20.62 -13.02
N LEU A 253 4.29 -21.24 -12.39
CA LEU A 253 5.70 -20.88 -12.54
C LEU A 253 6.22 -21.12 -13.97
N GLU A 254 5.83 -22.23 -14.61
CA GLU A 254 6.18 -22.52 -16.01
C GLU A 254 5.59 -21.48 -16.95
N THR A 255 4.31 -21.17 -16.80
CA THR A 255 3.64 -20.11 -17.59
C THR A 255 4.32 -18.74 -17.40
N ALA A 256 4.66 -18.40 -16.15
CA ALA A 256 5.35 -17.15 -15.82
C ALA A 256 6.84 -17.13 -16.14
N GLN A 257 7.38 -18.16 -16.81
CA GLN A 257 8.81 -18.31 -17.12
C GLN A 257 9.71 -18.26 -15.86
N ALA A 258 9.20 -18.76 -14.74
CA ALA A 258 9.88 -18.71 -13.44
C ALA A 258 10.39 -20.08 -12.96
N ALA A 259 9.92 -21.17 -13.57
CA ALA A 259 10.19 -22.53 -13.09
C ALA A 259 11.69 -22.86 -13.05
N ASP A 260 12.45 -22.46 -14.06
CA ASP A 260 13.87 -22.81 -14.17
C ASP A 260 14.69 -22.23 -13.01
N PHE A 261 14.52 -20.94 -12.71
CA PHE A 261 15.28 -20.35 -11.62
C PHE A 261 14.80 -20.83 -10.24
N VAL A 262 13.51 -21.21 -10.09
CA VAL A 262 13.00 -21.77 -8.83
C VAL A 262 13.53 -23.20 -8.63
N ARG A 263 13.57 -24.04 -9.69
CA ARG A 263 14.18 -25.37 -9.64
C ARG A 263 15.69 -25.33 -9.35
N ALA A 264 16.37 -24.28 -9.80
CA ALA A 264 17.80 -24.08 -9.53
C ALA A 264 18.10 -23.65 -8.08
N LYS A 265 17.07 -23.27 -7.30
CA LYS A 265 17.24 -22.94 -5.88
C LYS A 265 17.33 -24.22 -5.03
N PRO A 266 18.19 -24.24 -3.97
CA PRO A 266 18.40 -25.43 -3.15
C PRO A 266 17.12 -26.03 -2.56
N LEU A 267 16.16 -25.17 -2.15
CA LEU A 267 14.91 -25.58 -1.53
C LEU A 267 13.70 -25.46 -2.47
N GLY A 268 13.90 -25.11 -3.75
CA GLY A 268 12.83 -24.99 -4.74
C GLY A 268 11.70 -24.06 -4.30
N LEU A 269 10.48 -24.58 -4.17
CA LEU A 269 9.31 -23.81 -3.69
C LEU A 269 9.47 -23.31 -2.26
N ASP A 270 10.22 -24.00 -1.43
CA ASP A 270 10.40 -23.64 -0.01
C ASP A 270 11.63 -22.72 0.21
N GLU A 271 12.25 -22.25 -0.88
CA GLU A 271 13.33 -21.27 -0.81
C GLU A 271 12.87 -19.98 -0.12
N PRO A 272 13.66 -19.48 0.85
CA PRO A 272 13.31 -18.26 1.60
C PRO A 272 13.27 -17.03 0.70
N VAL A 273 12.25 -16.21 0.92
CA VAL A 273 12.07 -14.87 0.34
C VAL A 273 12.18 -13.84 1.45
N GLU A 274 13.17 -12.95 1.37
CA GLU A 274 13.30 -11.84 2.30
C GLU A 274 12.20 -10.80 2.08
N GLN A 275 11.97 -9.95 3.09
CA GLN A 275 11.00 -8.86 3.00
C GLN A 275 11.23 -8.00 1.75
N GLY A 276 10.20 -7.88 0.91
CA GLY A 276 10.28 -7.19 -0.38
C GLY A 276 11.11 -7.94 -1.44
N GLY A 277 11.46 -9.21 -1.18
CA GLY A 277 12.24 -10.05 -2.11
C GLY A 277 13.66 -9.53 -2.34
N ARG A 278 14.33 -8.98 -1.32
CA ARG A 278 15.66 -8.36 -1.46
C ARG A 278 16.72 -9.31 -2.01
N ASN A 279 16.57 -10.61 -1.76
CA ASN A 279 17.43 -11.68 -2.23
C ASN A 279 17.13 -12.16 -3.67
N LEU A 280 16.22 -11.47 -4.39
CA LEU A 280 15.82 -11.80 -5.76
C LEU A 280 16.07 -10.62 -6.70
N SER A 281 16.40 -10.91 -7.97
CA SER A 281 16.50 -9.87 -9.01
C SER A 281 15.13 -9.29 -9.37
N GLY A 282 15.10 -8.10 -10.00
CA GLY A 282 13.85 -7.45 -10.43
C GLY A 282 13.00 -8.34 -11.32
N GLY A 283 13.60 -8.99 -12.33
CA GLY A 283 12.91 -9.90 -13.23
C GLY A 283 12.41 -11.18 -12.54
N GLN A 284 13.17 -11.73 -11.55
CA GLN A 284 12.71 -12.86 -10.75
C GLN A 284 11.48 -12.50 -9.91
N LYS A 285 11.50 -11.33 -9.24
CA LYS A 285 10.34 -10.82 -8.48
C LYS A 285 9.12 -10.69 -9.37
N GLN A 286 9.29 -10.08 -10.55
CA GLN A 286 8.20 -9.85 -11.48
C GLN A 286 7.57 -11.17 -11.93
N ARG A 287 8.39 -12.14 -12.35
CA ARG A 287 7.92 -13.48 -12.75
C ARG A 287 7.19 -14.20 -11.62
N LEU A 288 7.65 -14.09 -10.37
CA LEU A 288 6.95 -14.67 -9.23
C LEU A 288 5.62 -13.97 -8.94
N THR A 289 5.51 -12.65 -9.13
CA THR A 289 4.22 -11.96 -8.97
C THR A 289 3.22 -12.32 -10.08
N ILE A 290 3.71 -12.57 -11.30
CA ILE A 290 2.88 -13.10 -12.40
C ILE A 290 2.42 -14.52 -12.07
N ALA A 291 3.33 -15.40 -11.65
CA ALA A 291 2.98 -16.77 -11.23
C ALA A 291 1.92 -16.75 -10.13
N ARG A 292 2.09 -15.90 -9.10
CA ARG A 292 1.11 -15.73 -8.01
C ARG A 292 -0.28 -15.38 -8.53
N ALA A 293 -0.37 -14.47 -9.51
CA ALA A 293 -1.64 -14.10 -10.12
C ALA A 293 -2.29 -15.27 -10.87
N LEU A 294 -1.49 -16.09 -11.57
CA LEU A 294 -1.93 -17.25 -12.34
C LEU A 294 -2.39 -18.43 -11.47
N VAL A 295 -1.84 -18.60 -10.26
CA VAL A 295 -2.28 -19.65 -9.32
C VAL A 295 -3.76 -19.55 -8.99
N GLY A 296 -4.32 -18.33 -9.00
CA GLY A 296 -5.76 -18.08 -8.80
C GLY A 296 -6.64 -18.54 -9.94
N LYS A 297 -6.08 -18.92 -11.10
CA LYS A 297 -6.79 -19.25 -12.34
C LYS A 297 -7.86 -18.20 -12.70
N PRO A 298 -7.45 -16.91 -12.81
CA PRO A 298 -8.39 -15.82 -13.05
C PRO A 298 -9.01 -15.89 -14.47
N GLU A 299 -10.18 -15.28 -14.65
CA GLU A 299 -10.79 -15.08 -15.96
C GLU A 299 -10.21 -13.85 -16.68
N ILE A 300 -9.70 -12.87 -15.91
CA ILE A 300 -9.05 -11.64 -16.39
C ILE A 300 -7.70 -11.49 -15.70
N LEU A 301 -6.64 -11.36 -16.48
CA LEU A 301 -5.29 -11.07 -15.99
C LEU A 301 -4.87 -9.67 -16.43
N ILE A 302 -4.48 -8.85 -15.48
CA ILE A 302 -4.01 -7.48 -15.73
C ILE A 302 -2.52 -7.42 -15.43
N LEU A 303 -1.73 -7.01 -16.43
CA LEU A 303 -0.28 -6.83 -16.36
C LEU A 303 0.02 -5.34 -16.48
N ASP A 304 0.12 -4.63 -15.33
CA ASP A 304 0.38 -3.17 -15.32
C ASP A 304 1.89 -2.92 -15.37
N ASP A 305 2.38 -2.55 -16.56
CA ASP A 305 3.80 -2.27 -16.91
C ASP A 305 4.77 -3.35 -16.39
N SER A 306 4.25 -4.57 -16.23
CA SER A 306 4.97 -5.68 -15.62
C SER A 306 6.08 -6.26 -16.50
N ALA A 307 6.06 -5.98 -17.80
CA ALA A 307 7.08 -6.38 -18.75
C ALA A 307 8.34 -5.51 -18.71
N SER A 308 8.29 -4.32 -18.09
CA SER A 308 9.41 -3.38 -18.05
C SER A 308 10.66 -3.93 -17.33
N ALA A 309 10.46 -4.85 -16.38
CA ALA A 309 11.53 -5.53 -15.64
C ALA A 309 12.02 -6.84 -16.30
N LEU A 310 11.40 -7.26 -17.42
CA LEU A 310 11.75 -8.47 -18.14
C LEU A 310 12.60 -8.14 -19.38
N ASP A 311 13.49 -9.05 -19.74
CA ASP A 311 14.14 -9.00 -21.04
C ASP A 311 13.18 -9.39 -22.17
N TYR A 312 13.50 -9.01 -23.41
CA TYR A 312 12.62 -9.22 -24.56
C TYR A 312 12.27 -10.69 -24.83
N ALA A 313 13.22 -11.60 -24.61
CA ALA A 313 13.02 -13.03 -24.85
C ALA A 313 12.06 -13.62 -23.82
N THR A 314 12.24 -13.30 -22.54
CA THR A 314 11.36 -13.72 -21.45
C THR A 314 9.95 -13.14 -21.62
N ASP A 315 9.81 -11.86 -22.01
CA ASP A 315 8.51 -11.23 -22.26
C ASP A 315 7.77 -11.89 -23.43
N ALA A 316 8.47 -12.19 -24.53
CA ALA A 316 7.88 -12.89 -25.68
C ALA A 316 7.45 -14.33 -25.31
N ALA A 317 8.28 -15.07 -24.55
CA ALA A 317 7.97 -16.41 -24.09
C ALA A 317 6.75 -16.40 -23.12
N LEU A 318 6.68 -15.44 -22.20
CA LEU A 318 5.54 -15.25 -21.31
C LEU A 318 4.25 -15.03 -22.10
N ARG A 319 4.24 -14.11 -23.07
CA ARG A 319 3.04 -13.84 -23.90
C ARG A 319 2.60 -15.07 -24.68
N LYS A 320 3.56 -15.80 -25.26
CA LYS A 320 3.25 -17.06 -25.94
C LYS A 320 2.66 -18.11 -25.00
N ALA A 321 3.20 -18.22 -23.78
CA ALA A 321 2.66 -19.14 -22.77
C ALA A 321 1.26 -18.74 -22.31
N LEU A 322 1.00 -17.45 -22.11
CA LEU A 322 -0.35 -16.94 -21.75
C LEU A 322 -1.37 -17.23 -22.86
N ALA A 323 -1.02 -16.99 -24.12
CA ALA A 323 -1.88 -17.27 -25.26
C ALA A 323 -2.16 -18.78 -25.47
N ALA A 324 -1.29 -19.66 -24.98
CA ALA A 324 -1.45 -21.11 -25.06
C ALA A 324 -2.24 -21.70 -23.88
N LEU A 325 -2.62 -20.92 -22.88
CA LEU A 325 -3.40 -21.42 -21.75
C LEU A 325 -4.78 -21.90 -22.21
N PRO A 326 -5.21 -23.07 -21.71
CA PRO A 326 -6.55 -23.56 -22.00
C PRO A 326 -7.59 -22.66 -21.31
N GLY A 327 -8.61 -22.27 -22.07
CA GLY A 327 -9.70 -21.42 -21.54
C GLY A 327 -9.76 -20.05 -22.23
N SER A 328 -10.69 -19.22 -21.77
CA SER A 328 -10.90 -17.88 -22.29
C SER A 328 -10.28 -16.80 -21.41
N LEU A 329 -8.98 -16.95 -21.04
CA LEU A 329 -8.27 -15.94 -20.26
C LEU A 329 -8.20 -14.63 -21.04
N THR A 330 -8.78 -13.57 -20.52
CA THR A 330 -8.66 -12.22 -21.08
C THR A 330 -7.47 -11.53 -20.45
N VAL A 331 -6.57 -10.98 -21.25
CA VAL A 331 -5.32 -10.39 -20.76
C VAL A 331 -5.29 -8.90 -21.07
N PHE A 332 -5.14 -8.07 -20.07
CA PHE A 332 -4.85 -6.64 -20.21
C PHE A 332 -3.35 -6.41 -20.03
N ILE A 333 -2.71 -5.87 -21.05
CA ILE A 333 -1.27 -5.53 -21.03
C ILE A 333 -1.13 -4.02 -21.08
N VAL A 334 -0.79 -3.42 -19.97
CA VAL A 334 -0.43 -2.00 -19.92
C VAL A 334 1.06 -1.89 -20.21
N SER A 335 1.42 -1.14 -21.22
CA SER A 335 2.82 -0.93 -21.59
C SER A 335 3.06 0.45 -22.18
N GLN A 336 4.26 0.97 -21.96
CA GLN A 336 4.76 2.13 -22.69
C GLN A 336 5.45 1.72 -24.00
N ARG A 337 5.70 0.42 -24.21
CA ARG A 337 6.39 -0.12 -25.38
C ARG A 337 5.38 -0.62 -26.40
N ALA A 338 5.34 0.03 -27.58
CA ALA A 338 4.47 -0.38 -28.68
C ALA A 338 4.78 -1.81 -29.15
N ALA A 339 6.06 -2.21 -29.13
CA ALA A 339 6.49 -3.57 -29.49
C ALA A 339 5.81 -4.66 -28.65
N SER A 340 5.49 -4.39 -27.39
CA SER A 340 4.83 -5.35 -26.50
C SER A 340 3.35 -5.56 -26.85
N LEU A 341 2.75 -4.68 -27.62
CA LEU A 341 1.32 -4.65 -27.92
C LEU A 341 0.95 -4.98 -29.38
N GLN A 342 1.95 -5.17 -30.25
CA GLN A 342 1.72 -5.40 -31.69
C GLN A 342 0.79 -6.58 -32.01
N HIS A 343 0.76 -7.59 -31.14
CA HIS A 343 -0.06 -8.80 -31.31
C HIS A 343 -1.33 -8.78 -30.46
N ALA A 344 -1.68 -7.65 -29.84
CA ALA A 344 -2.93 -7.51 -29.11
C ALA A 344 -4.12 -7.49 -30.08
N ASP A 345 -5.22 -8.13 -29.71
CA ASP A 345 -6.45 -8.15 -30.50
C ASP A 345 -7.06 -6.74 -30.58
N GLN A 346 -6.87 -5.95 -29.55
CA GLN A 346 -7.34 -4.58 -29.47
C GLN A 346 -6.35 -3.76 -28.62
N ILE A 347 -6.07 -2.53 -29.05
CA ILE A 347 -5.21 -1.59 -28.34
C ILE A 347 -6.02 -0.33 -28.02
N LEU A 348 -6.01 0.07 -26.76
CA LEU A 348 -6.56 1.32 -26.26
C LEU A 348 -5.43 2.35 -26.16
N VAL A 349 -5.54 3.44 -26.88
CA VAL A 349 -4.59 4.57 -26.83
C VAL A 349 -5.17 5.64 -25.94
N LEU A 350 -4.52 5.90 -24.82
CA LEU A 350 -4.92 6.92 -23.86
C LEU A 350 -4.03 8.15 -23.94
N ASP A 351 -4.65 9.31 -23.98
CA ASP A 351 -3.99 10.60 -23.91
C ASP A 351 -4.81 11.54 -23.02
N ASP A 352 -4.15 12.13 -22.02
CA ASP A 352 -4.76 13.04 -21.02
C ASP A 352 -6.11 12.54 -20.47
N GLY A 353 -6.14 11.27 -20.06
CA GLY A 353 -7.33 10.63 -19.48
C GLY A 353 -8.44 10.30 -20.47
N ARG A 354 -8.24 10.45 -21.77
CA ARG A 354 -9.22 10.15 -22.83
C ARG A 354 -8.78 9.01 -23.72
N LEU A 355 -9.74 8.27 -24.25
CA LEU A 355 -9.51 7.24 -25.27
C LEU A 355 -9.45 7.91 -26.65
N VAL A 356 -8.22 8.09 -27.19
CA VAL A 356 -7.98 8.76 -28.45
C VAL A 356 -7.82 7.80 -29.64
N GLY A 357 -7.67 6.50 -29.38
CA GLY A 357 -7.60 5.46 -30.39
C GLY A 357 -8.00 4.10 -29.87
N LEU A 358 -8.71 3.34 -30.70
CA LEU A 358 -9.18 1.98 -30.41
C LEU A 358 -9.09 1.14 -31.69
N GLY A 359 -8.32 0.05 -31.69
CA GLY A 359 -8.18 -0.82 -32.85
C GLY A 359 -6.97 -1.75 -32.74
N THR A 360 -6.65 -2.45 -33.82
CA THR A 360 -5.43 -3.25 -33.92
C THR A 360 -4.20 -2.37 -34.18
N HIS A 361 -3.01 -2.94 -34.03
CA HIS A 361 -1.75 -2.26 -34.33
C HIS A 361 -1.75 -1.59 -35.72
N ASP A 362 -2.12 -2.34 -36.77
CA ASP A 362 -2.09 -1.85 -38.14
C ASP A 362 -3.14 -0.75 -38.39
N GLN A 363 -4.32 -0.87 -37.79
CA GLN A 363 -5.35 0.14 -37.85
C GLN A 363 -4.91 1.46 -37.21
N LEU A 364 -4.34 1.36 -35.98
CA LEU A 364 -3.94 2.54 -35.20
C LEU A 364 -2.75 3.27 -35.82
N ARG A 365 -1.84 2.57 -36.47
CA ARG A 365 -0.76 3.20 -37.24
C ARG A 365 -1.24 4.10 -38.36
N GLN A 366 -2.43 3.82 -38.90
CA GLN A 366 -3.02 4.61 -39.98
C GLN A 366 -4.01 5.67 -39.49
N SER A 367 -4.69 5.41 -38.37
CA SER A 367 -5.84 6.23 -37.92
C SER A 367 -5.56 7.06 -36.66
N CYS A 368 -4.52 6.76 -35.89
CA CYS A 368 -4.26 7.41 -34.58
C CYS A 368 -2.88 8.08 -34.57
N PRO A 369 -2.79 9.41 -34.76
CA PRO A 369 -1.51 10.13 -34.75
C PRO A 369 -0.71 9.94 -33.46
N VAL A 370 -1.38 9.88 -32.30
CA VAL A 370 -0.73 9.67 -30.99
C VAL A 370 -0.05 8.29 -30.94
N TYR A 371 -0.70 7.25 -31.48
CA TYR A 371 -0.12 5.91 -31.51
C TYR A 371 1.09 5.85 -32.45
N GLU A 372 1.00 6.46 -33.61
CA GLU A 372 2.10 6.51 -34.60
C GLU A 372 3.30 7.27 -34.04
N GLU A 373 3.08 8.41 -33.35
CA GLU A 373 4.15 9.15 -32.69
C GLU A 373 4.87 8.30 -31.63
N ILE A 374 4.10 7.60 -30.77
CA ILE A 374 4.66 6.69 -29.76
C ILE A 374 5.47 5.58 -30.44
N TYR A 375 4.95 5.00 -31.51
CA TYR A 375 5.62 3.95 -32.28
C TYR A 375 6.91 4.46 -32.90
N GLU A 376 6.87 5.54 -33.66
CA GLU A 376 8.03 6.13 -34.32
C GLU A 376 9.13 6.54 -33.36
N SER A 377 8.77 7.09 -32.20
CA SER A 377 9.73 7.50 -31.16
C SER A 377 10.58 6.32 -30.64
N GLN A 378 10.05 5.10 -30.72
CA GLN A 378 10.72 3.89 -30.24
C GLN A 378 11.54 3.19 -31.32
N PHE A 379 11.14 3.27 -32.58
CA PHE A 379 11.77 2.54 -33.68
C PHE A 379 12.73 3.41 -34.52
N LYS A 380 12.48 4.72 -34.67
CA LYS A 380 13.42 5.63 -35.39
C LYS A 380 14.75 5.85 -34.63
N LYS A 381 14.81 5.62 -33.29
CA LYS A 381 16.07 5.67 -32.54
C LYS A 381 16.96 4.43 -32.70
N GLY A 382 16.45 3.33 -33.25
CA GLY A 382 17.21 2.11 -33.47
C GLY A 382 18.13 2.12 -34.72
N ASP A 383 17.87 3.00 -35.70
CA ASP A 383 18.64 3.05 -36.97
C ASP A 383 19.82 4.02 -36.95
N VAL A 384 20.02 4.78 -35.84
CA VAL A 384 21.13 5.77 -35.73
C VAL A 384 22.35 5.18 -34.97
N GLN A 385 22.30 3.93 -34.53
CA GLN A 385 23.45 3.22 -33.95
C GLN A 385 23.69 1.89 -34.67
N LYS A 386 24.12 1.98 -35.91
CA LYS A 386 24.93 0.96 -36.59
C LYS A 386 26.19 1.56 -37.13
#